data_5ff9b851d9512015fb5a0709e68da00b
#
_entry.id   5ff9b851d9512015fb5a0709e68da00b
#
_cell.length_a   1.000
_cell.length_b   1.000
_cell.length_c   1.000
_cell.angle_alpha   90.00
_cell.angle_beta   90.00
_cell.angle_gamma   90.00
#
_symmetry.space_group_name_H-M   'P 1'
#
loop_
_entity.id
_entity.type
_entity.pdbx_description
1 polymer ?
#
loop_
_entity_poly.entity_id
_entity_poly.type
_entity_poly.pdbx_seq_one_letter_code
_entity_poly.pdbx_strand_id
1 'polypeptide(L)'
;MSISLPEKETLEIEFKSDLKKLNDNDLVDAVVAFANTNGGDIYLGVEDDGIPTGVHAEHRDYTQLAAFIANRTVPPISVQVEPLYFNEQDDMILLIHVPKSRSIVASTTGKMQRRRIKGDSTPENIPLYPHEITSRLSELSLLDFSAQPVPGAQYEDLDPIERERLRGIIRAYNGEKYLLELSDEELDKAMQFVVTMGDQLVPTYTGMLILGRKEKLRELIPTAESAFIMMRGTEVTTNESFYLPLLAAIEKMIDFVAVRNPEQEIEHGLFRISIPEFNSRAVREAVVNAFAHRDYTQLGRVLVRIDADGLSVSNPGGFIEGVTYHNILSVEPHGRNPVLADALKRVGLAERSGRGVDRIFEGSLMYGRDLPDYSESTSTSVRLFIPRGMPDKKMVALISEEQQKTGEPISLNALFVLNALKHNRRMSLGEICAECNITEAKLRPTVERLTEAGIVEGMGNGRGRVYVLSAKAYKDPAQYVRQTDIDVIRYTELILKLAQTKEYLTRKDVIELLHVSPPQAYRLLKKLVDGEKLIRIGNTSAAQYKLVQ
;
A
#
# COMPACT_ATOMS: atom_id res chain seq x y z
N MET A 1 -11.59 32.93 20.12
CA MET A 1 -10.57 31.96 19.66
C MET A 1 -10.52 32.06 18.16
N SER A 2 -9.35 32.20 17.55
CA SER A 2 -9.24 32.18 16.08
C SER A 2 -9.47 30.76 15.60
N ILE A 3 -10.51 30.54 14.79
CA ILE A 3 -10.75 29.25 14.11
C ILE A 3 -9.64 29.08 13.06
N SER A 4 -9.03 27.92 13.04
CA SER A 4 -8.12 27.53 11.94
C SER A 4 -8.96 26.90 10.85
N LEU A 5 -9.26 27.64 9.79
CA LEU A 5 -9.91 27.10 8.58
C LEU A 5 -8.87 26.52 7.62
N PRO A 6 -9.25 25.56 6.77
CA PRO A 6 -8.41 25.10 5.66
C PRO A 6 -8.04 26.26 4.73
N GLU A 7 -6.84 26.21 4.13
CA GLU A 7 -6.36 27.28 3.25
C GLU A 7 -7.12 27.34 1.90
N LYS A 8 -7.67 26.22 1.45
CA LYS A 8 -8.36 26.12 0.15
C LYS A 8 -9.29 24.92 0.08
N GLU A 9 -10.21 24.95 -0.85
CA GLU A 9 -11.02 23.79 -1.22
C GLU A 9 -10.19 22.63 -1.79
N THR A 10 -10.63 21.42 -1.49
CA THR A 10 -10.02 20.16 -1.96
C THR A 10 -11.10 19.17 -2.38
N LEU A 11 -10.70 17.94 -2.72
CA LEU A 11 -11.67 16.87 -2.97
C LEU A 11 -12.55 16.59 -1.73
N GLU A 12 -12.03 16.83 -0.54
CA GLU A 12 -12.66 16.53 0.76
C GLU A 12 -13.03 17.79 1.56
N ILE A 13 -12.86 18.99 1.00
CA ILE A 13 -13.18 20.27 1.63
C ILE A 13 -13.92 21.16 0.64
N GLU A 14 -15.03 21.76 1.06
CA GLU A 14 -15.80 22.72 0.26
C GLU A 14 -16.23 23.90 1.13
N PHE A 15 -16.13 25.11 0.60
CA PHE A 15 -16.65 26.35 1.17
C PHE A 15 -17.99 26.70 0.53
N LYS A 16 -18.96 27.13 1.30
CA LYS A 16 -20.28 27.57 0.83
C LYS A 16 -20.65 28.88 1.49
N SER A 17 -20.75 29.92 0.69
CA SER A 17 -21.31 31.20 1.14
C SER A 17 -22.77 31.02 1.57
N ASP A 18 -23.16 31.62 2.67
CA ASP A 18 -24.53 31.68 3.16
C ASP A 18 -24.97 33.10 3.53
N LEU A 19 -24.24 34.12 3.04
CA LEU A 19 -24.61 35.53 3.17
C LEU A 19 -26.02 35.82 2.64
N LYS A 20 -26.31 35.23 1.48
CA LYS A 20 -27.68 35.04 1.00
C LYS A 20 -27.98 33.57 1.19
N LYS A 21 -29.11 33.27 1.84
CA LYS A 21 -29.49 31.89 2.09
C LYS A 21 -29.11 30.99 0.92
N LEU A 22 -28.20 30.03 1.18
CA LEU A 22 -27.84 29.00 0.22
C LEU A 22 -29.10 28.21 -0.14
N ASN A 23 -29.26 27.89 -1.42
CA ASN A 23 -30.38 27.06 -1.84
C ASN A 23 -30.23 25.66 -1.22
N ASP A 24 -31.30 25.22 -0.56
CA ASP A 24 -31.35 23.91 0.10
C ASP A 24 -30.99 22.75 -0.83
N ASN A 25 -31.35 22.82 -2.12
CA ASN A 25 -31.00 21.79 -3.09
C ASN A 25 -29.48 21.80 -3.42
N ASP A 26 -28.85 22.97 -3.44
CA ASP A 26 -27.42 23.07 -3.71
C ASP A 26 -26.59 22.48 -2.55
N LEU A 27 -27.08 22.67 -1.31
CA LEU A 27 -26.47 22.02 -0.14
C LEU A 27 -26.63 20.50 -0.19
N VAL A 28 -27.83 20.01 -0.51
CA VAL A 28 -28.11 18.58 -0.65
C VAL A 28 -27.29 17.97 -1.79
N ASP A 29 -27.18 18.66 -2.91
CA ASP A 29 -26.38 18.21 -4.06
C ASP A 29 -24.88 18.12 -3.70
N ALA A 30 -24.35 19.06 -2.92
CA ALA A 30 -22.99 18.99 -2.38
C ALA A 30 -22.82 17.78 -1.47
N VAL A 31 -23.71 17.58 -0.51
CA VAL A 31 -23.68 16.40 0.40
C VAL A 31 -23.70 15.09 -0.41
N VAL A 32 -24.58 14.99 -1.42
CA VAL A 32 -24.64 13.82 -2.32
C VAL A 32 -23.32 13.60 -3.02
N ALA A 33 -22.68 14.68 -3.52
CA ALA A 33 -21.40 14.59 -4.21
C ALA A 33 -20.28 14.10 -3.29
N PHE A 34 -20.23 14.59 -2.04
CA PHE A 34 -19.27 14.13 -1.02
C PHE A 34 -19.50 12.66 -0.66
N ALA A 35 -20.76 12.29 -0.35
CA ALA A 35 -21.11 10.92 0.04
C ALA A 35 -20.76 9.89 -1.07
N ASN A 36 -20.91 10.25 -2.34
CA ASN A 36 -20.55 9.40 -3.48
C ASN A 36 -19.05 9.43 -3.84
N THR A 37 -18.24 10.23 -3.14
CA THR A 37 -16.79 10.32 -3.38
C THR A 37 -16.04 9.76 -2.18
N ASN A 38 -15.39 10.60 -1.40
CA ASN A 38 -14.60 10.18 -0.23
C ASN A 38 -15.22 10.61 1.10
N GLY A 39 -16.38 11.27 1.09
CA GLY A 39 -16.84 12.05 2.22
C GLY A 39 -16.05 13.35 2.33
N GLY A 40 -16.13 14.02 3.47
CA GLY A 40 -15.37 15.23 3.76
C GLY A 40 -16.19 16.30 4.46
N ASP A 41 -15.69 17.53 4.45
CA ASP A 41 -16.16 18.64 5.25
C ASP A 41 -16.69 19.78 4.38
N ILE A 42 -17.91 20.23 4.65
CA ILE A 42 -18.51 21.41 4.04
C ILE A 42 -18.55 22.52 5.11
N TYR A 43 -17.93 23.65 4.83
CA TYR A 43 -17.93 24.83 5.69
C TYR A 43 -19.00 25.80 5.18
N LEU A 44 -20.17 25.79 5.78
CA LEU A 44 -21.27 26.70 5.44
C LEU A 44 -21.12 28.04 6.17
N GLY A 45 -21.17 29.14 5.42
CA GLY A 45 -20.90 30.50 5.92
C GLY A 45 -19.46 30.95 5.72
N VAL A 46 -18.74 30.29 4.78
CA VAL A 46 -17.37 30.63 4.37
C VAL A 46 -17.39 30.93 2.86
N GLU A 47 -16.73 32.02 2.47
CA GLU A 47 -16.57 32.42 1.07
C GLU A 47 -15.48 31.60 0.37
N ASP A 48 -15.45 31.61 -0.97
CA ASP A 48 -14.48 30.85 -1.78
C ASP A 48 -13.01 31.21 -1.49
N ASP A 49 -12.75 32.39 -0.91
CA ASP A 49 -11.43 32.85 -0.49
C ASP A 49 -11.04 32.41 0.94
N GLY A 50 -11.92 31.63 1.59
CA GLY A 50 -11.72 31.12 2.95
C GLY A 50 -12.10 32.13 4.06
N ILE A 51 -12.73 33.26 3.73
CA ILE A 51 -13.16 34.25 4.72
C ILE A 51 -14.51 33.82 5.33
N PRO A 52 -14.62 33.66 6.65
CA PRO A 52 -15.89 33.34 7.31
C PRO A 52 -16.79 34.57 7.33
N THR A 53 -18.01 34.42 6.82
CA THR A 53 -19.04 35.48 6.76
C THR A 53 -20.26 35.16 7.61
N GLY A 54 -20.35 33.93 8.11
CA GLY A 54 -21.43 33.45 8.97
C GLY A 54 -22.60 32.83 8.21
N VAL A 55 -23.44 32.09 8.94
CA VAL A 55 -24.61 31.40 8.36
C VAL A 55 -25.84 32.28 8.40
N HIS A 56 -26.70 32.11 7.39
CA HIS A 56 -28.04 32.75 7.35
C HIS A 56 -28.90 32.32 8.52
N ALA A 57 -29.81 33.17 8.96
CA ALA A 57 -30.70 32.93 10.12
C ALA A 57 -31.49 31.61 10.04
N GLU A 58 -31.90 31.21 8.84
CA GLU A 58 -32.63 29.96 8.62
C GLU A 58 -31.77 28.69 8.75
N HIS A 59 -30.45 28.78 8.64
CA HIS A 59 -29.53 27.66 8.84
C HIS A 59 -28.91 27.60 10.25
N ARG A 60 -29.26 28.55 11.15
CA ARG A 60 -28.75 28.56 12.54
C ARG A 60 -29.20 27.36 13.36
N ASP A 61 -30.36 26.77 13.05
CA ASP A 61 -30.80 25.54 13.69
C ASP A 61 -30.17 24.31 13.00
N TYR A 62 -28.92 24.03 13.38
CA TYR A 62 -28.13 22.94 12.79
C TYR A 62 -28.72 21.54 13.09
N THR A 63 -29.54 21.38 14.14
CA THR A 63 -30.20 20.10 14.40
C THR A 63 -31.25 19.80 13.35
N GLN A 64 -32.05 20.81 12.96
CA GLN A 64 -33.01 20.68 11.86
C GLN A 64 -32.33 20.52 10.53
N LEU A 65 -31.15 21.13 10.31
CA LEU A 65 -30.38 21.02 9.08
C LEU A 65 -29.91 19.57 8.83
N ALA A 66 -29.39 18.89 9.86
CA ALA A 66 -29.00 17.49 9.75
C ALA A 66 -30.19 16.58 9.40
N ALA A 67 -31.32 16.77 10.05
CA ALA A 67 -32.56 16.04 9.76
C ALA A 67 -33.08 16.34 8.35
N PHE A 68 -33.00 17.60 7.91
CA PHE A 68 -33.38 18.04 6.56
C PHE A 68 -32.54 17.30 5.51
N ILE A 69 -31.20 17.27 5.64
CA ILE A 69 -30.29 16.58 4.74
C ILE A 69 -30.62 15.09 4.65
N ALA A 70 -30.83 14.43 5.80
CA ALA A 70 -31.18 13.02 5.84
C ALA A 70 -32.51 12.72 5.11
N ASN A 71 -33.50 13.60 5.22
CA ASN A 71 -34.80 13.46 4.54
C ASN A 71 -34.75 13.79 3.03
N ARG A 72 -33.69 14.45 2.56
CA ARG A 72 -33.52 14.87 1.17
C ARG A 72 -32.53 14.00 0.40
N THR A 73 -31.95 12.98 1.02
CA THR A 73 -31.01 12.03 0.40
C THR A 73 -31.59 10.61 0.39
N VAL A 74 -31.29 9.84 -0.65
CA VAL A 74 -31.76 8.47 -0.86
C VAL A 74 -30.55 7.58 -1.24
N PRO A 75 -30.15 6.62 -0.42
CA PRO A 75 -30.57 6.40 0.96
C PRO A 75 -30.23 7.61 1.86
N PRO A 76 -30.91 7.74 3.02
CA PRO A 76 -30.64 8.84 3.95
C PRO A 76 -29.19 8.89 4.41
N ILE A 77 -28.56 10.07 4.32
CA ILE A 77 -27.21 10.31 4.82
C ILE A 77 -27.28 11.03 6.16
N SER A 78 -26.68 10.44 7.18
CA SER A 78 -26.54 11.06 8.48
C SER A 78 -25.25 11.88 8.52
N VAL A 79 -25.37 13.20 8.48
CA VAL A 79 -24.24 14.12 8.62
C VAL A 79 -24.07 14.54 10.08
N GLN A 80 -22.83 14.87 10.46
CA GLN A 80 -22.56 15.56 11.73
C GLN A 80 -22.43 17.05 11.44
N VAL A 81 -23.14 17.88 12.20
CA VAL A 81 -23.12 19.33 12.03
C VAL A 81 -22.63 19.97 13.33
N GLU A 82 -21.54 20.73 13.24
CA GLU A 82 -20.90 21.39 14.37
C GLU A 82 -20.85 22.90 14.14
N PRO A 83 -21.33 23.74 15.11
CA PRO A 83 -21.17 25.17 15.01
C PRO A 83 -19.76 25.59 15.40
N LEU A 84 -19.13 26.44 14.59
CA LEU A 84 -17.84 27.04 14.86
C LEU A 84 -17.98 28.54 14.95
N TYR A 85 -17.58 29.15 16.09
CA TYR A 85 -17.70 30.58 16.38
C TYR A 85 -16.38 31.28 16.05
N PHE A 86 -16.41 32.35 15.27
CA PHE A 86 -15.20 32.99 14.75
C PHE A 86 -14.94 34.43 15.23
N ASN A 87 -15.89 35.07 15.94
CA ASN A 87 -15.70 36.38 16.50
C ASN A 87 -16.32 36.51 17.91
N GLU A 88 -16.11 37.70 18.56
CA GLU A 88 -16.64 37.99 19.89
C GLU A 88 -18.16 38.27 19.90
N GLN A 89 -18.80 38.37 18.75
CA GLN A 89 -20.23 38.65 18.56
C GLN A 89 -21.07 37.39 18.35
N ASP A 90 -20.51 36.20 18.65
CA ASP A 90 -21.12 34.89 18.44
C ASP A 90 -21.57 34.61 16.99
N ASP A 91 -20.91 35.22 16.01
CA ASP A 91 -21.12 34.83 14.64
C ASP A 91 -20.53 33.44 14.41
N MET A 92 -21.35 32.59 13.81
CA MET A 92 -21.00 31.18 13.61
C MET A 92 -21.02 30.78 12.14
N ILE A 93 -20.17 29.82 11.81
CA ILE A 93 -20.25 29.00 10.60
C ILE A 93 -20.63 27.58 11.01
N LEU A 94 -21.10 26.77 10.07
CA LEU A 94 -21.38 25.36 10.32
C LEU A 94 -20.37 24.47 9.58
N LEU A 95 -19.75 23.59 10.33
CA LEU A 95 -18.97 22.49 9.80
C LEU A 95 -19.89 21.29 9.64
N ILE A 96 -20.11 20.85 8.40
CA ILE A 96 -20.93 19.69 8.05
C ILE A 96 -20.01 18.58 7.63
N HIS A 97 -19.81 17.59 8.50
CA HIS A 97 -19.05 16.39 8.18
C HIS A 97 -19.93 15.37 7.46
N VAL A 98 -19.60 15.08 6.21
CA VAL A 98 -20.32 14.15 5.35
C VAL A 98 -19.55 12.83 5.29
N PRO A 99 -20.13 11.72 5.77
CA PRO A 99 -19.48 10.42 5.65
C PRO A 99 -19.47 9.91 4.20
N LYS A 100 -18.44 9.16 3.82
CA LYS A 100 -18.46 8.38 2.59
C LYS A 100 -19.55 7.32 2.67
N SER A 101 -20.43 7.27 1.68
CA SER A 101 -21.51 6.28 1.65
C SER A 101 -21.02 4.91 1.15
N ARG A 102 -21.57 3.86 1.74
CA ARG A 102 -21.42 2.47 1.28
C ARG A 102 -22.42 2.08 0.18
N SER A 103 -23.17 3.02 -0.34
CA SER A 103 -24.10 2.84 -1.45
C SER A 103 -24.08 4.10 -2.32
N ILE A 104 -24.63 4.00 -3.53
CA ILE A 104 -24.83 5.19 -4.36
C ILE A 104 -25.97 5.99 -3.76
N VAL A 105 -25.75 7.29 -3.55
CA VAL A 105 -26.68 8.24 -2.97
C VAL A 105 -27.21 9.15 -4.09
N ALA A 106 -28.52 9.40 -4.04
CA ALA A 106 -29.17 10.41 -4.86
C ALA A 106 -29.86 11.44 -3.95
N SER A 107 -30.08 12.66 -4.44
CA SER A 107 -31.07 13.55 -3.83
C SER A 107 -32.49 13.02 -4.09
N THR A 108 -33.46 13.43 -3.30
CA THR A 108 -34.88 13.08 -3.52
C THR A 108 -35.42 13.57 -4.87
N THR A 109 -34.70 14.47 -5.55
CA THR A 109 -34.99 14.90 -6.93
C THR A 109 -34.38 13.97 -7.98
N GLY A 110 -33.68 12.91 -7.57
CA GLY A 110 -33.05 11.93 -8.47
C GLY A 110 -31.67 12.31 -8.98
N LYS A 111 -31.07 13.41 -8.51
CA LYS A 111 -29.71 13.78 -8.90
C LYS A 111 -28.69 12.90 -8.16
N MET A 112 -27.79 12.31 -8.91
CA MET A 112 -26.61 11.60 -8.43
C MET A 112 -25.37 12.39 -8.86
N GLN A 113 -24.57 12.82 -7.91
CA GLN A 113 -23.37 13.64 -8.16
C GLN A 113 -22.15 13.03 -7.47
N ARG A 114 -20.97 13.37 -7.96
CA ARG A 114 -19.68 13.11 -7.36
C ARG A 114 -18.73 14.30 -7.50
N ARG A 115 -17.69 14.34 -6.68
CA ARG A 115 -16.63 15.34 -6.79
C ARG A 115 -15.51 14.86 -7.72
N ARG A 116 -14.89 15.81 -8.40
CA ARG A 116 -13.62 15.60 -9.10
C ARG A 116 -12.74 16.86 -9.01
N ILE A 117 -11.46 16.68 -9.30
CA ILE A 117 -10.52 17.80 -9.48
C ILE A 117 -10.45 18.15 -10.96
N LYS A 118 -10.59 19.44 -11.28
CA LYS A 118 -10.39 19.99 -12.63
C LYS A 118 -8.91 20.07 -13.00
N GLY A 119 -8.62 20.36 -14.27
CA GLY A 119 -7.26 20.54 -14.76
C GLY A 119 -6.52 21.74 -14.14
N ASP A 120 -7.24 22.71 -13.56
CA ASP A 120 -6.71 23.85 -12.79
C ASP A 120 -6.51 23.55 -11.30
N SER A 121 -6.65 22.29 -10.89
CA SER A 121 -6.56 21.81 -9.52
C SER A 121 -7.68 22.27 -8.59
N THR A 122 -8.78 22.83 -9.10
CA THR A 122 -9.97 23.17 -8.31
C THR A 122 -10.97 22.02 -8.30
N PRO A 123 -11.68 21.77 -7.16
CA PRO A 123 -12.72 20.76 -7.10
C PRO A 123 -14.01 21.23 -7.78
N GLU A 124 -14.81 20.29 -8.29
CA GLU A 124 -16.16 20.54 -8.77
C GLU A 124 -17.08 19.35 -8.53
N ASN A 125 -18.38 19.62 -8.42
CA ASN A 125 -19.42 18.60 -8.35
C ASN A 125 -19.96 18.34 -9.77
N ILE A 126 -19.96 17.08 -10.20
CA ILE A 126 -20.44 16.65 -11.52
C ILE A 126 -21.44 15.52 -11.39
N PRO A 127 -22.30 15.28 -12.39
CA PRO A 127 -23.17 14.12 -12.41
C PRO A 127 -22.36 12.82 -12.33
N LEU A 128 -22.89 11.83 -11.60
CA LEU A 128 -22.41 10.46 -11.67
C LEU A 128 -22.99 9.82 -12.93
N TYR A 129 -22.13 9.52 -13.91
CA TYR A 129 -22.57 8.98 -15.19
C TYR A 129 -22.90 7.48 -15.10
N PRO A 130 -23.76 6.93 -15.99
CA PRO A 130 -24.17 5.52 -15.94
C PRO A 130 -23.02 4.51 -15.90
N HIS A 131 -21.93 4.73 -16.63
CA HIS A 131 -20.75 3.84 -16.60
C HIS A 131 -20.01 3.90 -15.26
N GLU A 132 -20.03 5.04 -14.58
CA GLU A 132 -19.41 5.20 -13.25
C GLU A 132 -20.25 4.52 -12.15
N ILE A 133 -21.57 4.41 -12.34
CA ILE A 133 -22.46 3.67 -11.43
C ILE A 133 -22.04 2.21 -11.35
N THR A 134 -21.80 1.57 -12.49
CA THR A 134 -21.36 0.17 -12.56
C THR A 134 -19.99 -0.02 -11.87
N SER A 135 -19.05 0.88 -12.15
CA SER A 135 -17.74 0.87 -11.48
C SER A 135 -17.88 1.02 -9.95
N ARG A 136 -18.71 1.97 -9.52
CA ARG A 136 -18.94 2.22 -8.09
C ARG A 136 -19.62 1.04 -7.39
N LEU A 137 -20.61 0.41 -8.01
CA LEU A 137 -21.24 -0.79 -7.47
C LEU A 137 -20.25 -1.95 -7.34
N SER A 138 -19.34 -2.08 -8.31
CA SER A 138 -18.27 -3.07 -8.26
C SER A 138 -17.25 -2.76 -7.15
N GLU A 139 -16.85 -1.49 -6.97
CA GLU A 139 -15.98 -1.05 -5.87
C GLU A 139 -16.56 -1.36 -4.49
N LEU A 140 -17.86 -1.16 -4.34
CA LEU A 140 -18.62 -1.43 -3.12
C LEU A 140 -18.91 -2.93 -2.92
N SER A 141 -18.47 -3.79 -3.85
CA SER A 141 -18.78 -5.23 -3.86
C SER A 141 -20.30 -5.55 -3.88
N LEU A 142 -21.10 -4.62 -4.36
CA LEU A 142 -22.56 -4.79 -4.54
C LEU A 142 -22.91 -5.42 -5.89
N LEU A 143 -21.99 -5.40 -6.84
CA LEU A 143 -22.10 -6.00 -8.16
C LEU A 143 -20.77 -6.65 -8.54
N ASP A 144 -20.79 -7.94 -8.80
CA ASP A 144 -19.67 -8.61 -9.49
C ASP A 144 -19.81 -8.39 -10.99
N PHE A 145 -19.03 -7.43 -11.53
CA PHE A 145 -19.01 -7.16 -12.96
C PHE A 145 -18.52 -8.37 -13.76
N SER A 146 -17.56 -9.12 -13.21
CA SER A 146 -16.96 -10.27 -13.89
C SER A 146 -17.92 -11.45 -14.07
N ALA A 147 -18.99 -11.51 -13.25
CA ALA A 147 -20.05 -12.53 -13.35
C ALA A 147 -21.16 -12.17 -14.37
N GLN A 148 -21.19 -10.92 -14.85
CA GLN A 148 -22.24 -10.47 -15.77
C GLN A 148 -22.08 -11.10 -17.16
N PRO A 149 -23.18 -11.40 -17.86
CA PRO A 149 -23.13 -11.83 -19.25
C PRO A 149 -22.59 -10.71 -20.14
N VAL A 150 -21.78 -11.06 -21.12
CA VAL A 150 -21.26 -10.10 -22.10
C VAL A 150 -22.31 -9.86 -23.18
N PRO A 151 -22.79 -8.63 -23.36
CA PRO A 151 -23.78 -8.33 -24.38
C PRO A 151 -23.28 -8.69 -25.79
N GLY A 152 -24.06 -9.49 -26.53
CA GLY A 152 -23.72 -9.91 -27.89
C GLY A 152 -22.78 -11.10 -27.98
N ALA A 153 -22.24 -11.60 -26.87
CA ALA A 153 -21.42 -12.83 -26.87
C ALA A 153 -22.30 -14.08 -27.05
N GLN A 154 -21.75 -15.05 -27.77
CA GLN A 154 -22.33 -16.37 -27.99
C GLN A 154 -21.42 -17.45 -27.42
N TYR A 155 -21.97 -18.63 -27.11
CA TYR A 155 -21.21 -19.73 -26.53
C TYR A 155 -20.02 -20.16 -27.41
N GLU A 156 -20.18 -20.09 -28.74
CA GLU A 156 -19.19 -20.39 -29.76
C GLU A 156 -18.03 -19.39 -29.80
N ASP A 157 -18.17 -18.23 -29.13
CA ASP A 157 -17.09 -17.25 -28.99
C ASP A 157 -16.03 -17.71 -27.96
N LEU A 158 -16.33 -18.74 -27.16
CA LEU A 158 -15.36 -19.40 -26.28
C LEU A 158 -14.49 -20.36 -27.10
N ASP A 159 -13.15 -20.23 -26.96
CA ASP A 159 -12.18 -21.00 -27.74
C ASP A 159 -11.84 -22.35 -27.08
N PRO A 160 -12.06 -23.51 -27.77
CA PRO A 160 -11.65 -24.81 -27.25
C PRO A 160 -10.15 -24.90 -26.95
N ILE A 161 -9.31 -24.18 -27.70
CA ILE A 161 -7.85 -24.16 -27.48
C ILE A 161 -7.52 -23.55 -26.13
N GLU A 162 -8.22 -22.47 -25.75
CA GLU A 162 -8.01 -21.83 -24.45
C GLU A 162 -8.57 -22.68 -23.29
N ARG A 163 -9.61 -23.54 -23.52
CA ARG A 163 -10.01 -24.55 -22.53
C ARG A 163 -8.92 -25.60 -22.30
N GLU A 164 -8.25 -26.07 -23.37
CA GLU A 164 -7.12 -26.98 -23.18
C GLU A 164 -5.94 -26.30 -22.50
N ARG A 165 -5.67 -25.02 -22.79
CA ARG A 165 -4.70 -24.22 -22.03
C ARG A 165 -5.07 -24.17 -20.55
N LEU A 166 -6.34 -23.89 -20.21
CA LEU A 166 -6.86 -23.88 -18.85
C LEU A 166 -6.58 -25.22 -18.15
N ARG A 167 -6.92 -26.34 -18.80
CA ARG A 167 -6.66 -27.69 -18.27
C ARG A 167 -5.16 -27.94 -18.08
N GLY A 168 -4.34 -27.47 -19.01
CA GLY A 168 -2.87 -27.52 -18.90
C GLY A 168 -2.34 -26.77 -17.68
N ILE A 169 -2.85 -25.57 -17.42
CA ILE A 169 -2.51 -24.76 -16.26
C ILE A 169 -2.94 -25.43 -14.95
N ILE A 170 -4.15 -26.00 -14.89
CA ILE A 170 -4.62 -26.75 -13.71
C ILE A 170 -3.66 -27.88 -13.36
N ARG A 171 -3.14 -28.61 -14.38
CA ARG A 171 -2.15 -29.68 -14.18
C ARG A 171 -0.81 -29.13 -13.69
N ALA A 172 -0.34 -28.05 -14.31
CA ALA A 172 0.99 -27.48 -14.04
C ALA A 172 1.10 -26.76 -12.69
N TYR A 173 0.02 -26.08 -12.25
CA TYR A 173 0.00 -25.27 -11.03
C TYR A 173 -0.78 -25.90 -9.88
N ASN A 174 -1.07 -27.20 -9.96
CA ASN A 174 -1.79 -27.98 -8.95
C ASN A 174 -3.16 -27.34 -8.57
N GLY A 175 -3.91 -26.93 -9.60
CA GLY A 175 -5.28 -26.46 -9.47
C GLY A 175 -6.25 -27.56 -9.00
N GLU A 176 -7.54 -27.28 -9.02
CA GLU A 176 -8.59 -28.23 -8.59
C GLU A 176 -8.75 -29.37 -9.59
N LYS A 177 -8.19 -30.54 -9.27
CA LYS A 177 -8.09 -31.67 -10.20
C LYS A 177 -9.43 -32.18 -10.71
N TYR A 178 -10.50 -32.09 -9.93
CA TYR A 178 -11.82 -32.54 -10.35
C TYR A 178 -12.36 -31.78 -11.59
N LEU A 179 -11.88 -30.53 -11.80
CA LEU A 179 -12.23 -29.75 -12.99
C LEU A 179 -11.74 -30.38 -14.30
N LEU A 180 -10.73 -31.24 -14.20
CA LEU A 180 -10.19 -31.97 -15.37
C LEU A 180 -11.10 -33.12 -15.83
N GLU A 181 -11.99 -33.56 -14.98
CA GLU A 181 -12.92 -34.68 -15.25
C GLU A 181 -14.24 -34.22 -15.89
N LEU A 182 -14.49 -32.90 -15.88
CA LEU A 182 -15.71 -32.30 -16.40
C LEU A 182 -15.63 -32.15 -17.94
N SER A 183 -16.80 -32.33 -18.57
CA SER A 183 -17.00 -31.93 -19.97
C SER A 183 -16.79 -30.41 -20.13
N ASP A 184 -16.69 -29.92 -21.35
CA ASP A 184 -16.48 -28.48 -21.61
C ASP A 184 -17.63 -27.64 -21.04
N GLU A 185 -18.88 -28.06 -21.27
CA GLU A 185 -20.05 -27.33 -20.77
C GLU A 185 -20.14 -27.37 -19.23
N GLU A 186 -19.87 -28.54 -18.63
CA GLU A 186 -19.85 -28.66 -17.16
C GLU A 186 -18.74 -27.82 -16.53
N LEU A 187 -17.56 -27.79 -17.15
CA LEU A 187 -16.43 -26.96 -16.74
C LEU A 187 -16.81 -25.47 -16.80
N ASP A 188 -17.38 -25.04 -17.92
CA ASP A 188 -17.76 -23.64 -18.13
C ASP A 188 -18.83 -23.19 -17.11
N LYS A 189 -19.81 -24.06 -16.81
CA LYS A 189 -20.83 -23.81 -15.77
C LYS A 189 -20.21 -23.80 -14.36
N ALA A 190 -19.36 -24.79 -14.04
CA ALA A 190 -18.72 -24.91 -12.74
C ALA A 190 -17.78 -23.73 -12.42
N MET A 191 -17.17 -23.15 -13.45
CA MET A 191 -16.29 -22.00 -13.36
C MET A 191 -17.02 -20.66 -13.54
N GLN A 192 -18.35 -20.68 -13.71
CA GLN A 192 -19.19 -19.51 -13.98
C GLN A 192 -18.71 -18.72 -15.23
N PHE A 193 -18.16 -19.41 -16.22
CA PHE A 193 -17.80 -18.83 -17.50
C PHE A 193 -19.01 -18.55 -18.38
N VAL A 194 -20.12 -19.19 -18.06
CA VAL A 194 -21.41 -19.00 -18.74
C VAL A 194 -22.54 -18.88 -17.73
N VAL A 195 -23.57 -18.17 -18.13
CA VAL A 195 -24.87 -18.13 -17.44
C VAL A 195 -25.97 -18.62 -18.39
N THR A 196 -26.99 -19.24 -17.84
CA THR A 196 -28.16 -19.68 -18.61
C THR A 196 -29.16 -18.53 -18.72
N MET A 197 -29.47 -18.10 -19.93
CA MET A 197 -30.49 -17.09 -20.23
C MET A 197 -31.54 -17.69 -21.16
N GLY A 198 -32.70 -18.01 -20.62
CA GLY A 198 -33.67 -18.84 -21.33
C GLY A 198 -33.09 -20.23 -21.61
N ASP A 199 -33.07 -20.64 -22.88
CA ASP A 199 -32.50 -21.93 -23.33
C ASP A 199 -31.05 -21.83 -23.83
N GLN A 200 -30.41 -20.65 -23.68
CA GLN A 200 -29.07 -20.41 -24.20
C GLN A 200 -28.04 -20.24 -23.09
N LEU A 201 -26.83 -20.71 -23.36
CA LEU A 201 -25.65 -20.42 -22.56
C LEU A 201 -24.98 -19.15 -23.09
N VAL A 202 -24.87 -18.12 -22.26
CA VAL A 202 -24.26 -16.84 -22.61
C VAL A 202 -22.96 -16.66 -21.82
N PRO A 203 -21.82 -16.39 -22.49
CA PRO A 203 -20.56 -16.16 -21.81
C PRO A 203 -20.60 -14.96 -20.85
N THR A 204 -20.04 -15.14 -19.66
CA THR A 204 -19.80 -14.04 -18.71
C THR A 204 -18.52 -13.28 -19.09
N TYR A 205 -18.28 -12.10 -18.46
CA TYR A 205 -17.00 -11.42 -18.61
C TYR A 205 -15.84 -12.31 -18.20
N THR A 206 -15.96 -13.10 -17.11
CA THR A 206 -14.94 -14.08 -16.72
C THR A 206 -14.71 -15.13 -17.81
N GLY A 207 -15.78 -15.69 -18.37
CA GLY A 207 -15.69 -16.69 -19.44
C GLY A 207 -15.00 -16.12 -20.69
N MET A 208 -15.44 -14.95 -21.14
CA MET A 208 -14.83 -14.28 -22.30
C MET A 208 -13.38 -13.88 -22.04
N LEU A 209 -13.06 -13.35 -20.87
CA LEU A 209 -11.69 -12.97 -20.52
C LEU A 209 -10.74 -14.18 -20.50
N ILE A 210 -11.18 -15.33 -20.00
CA ILE A 210 -10.33 -16.52 -19.86
C ILE A 210 -10.31 -17.36 -21.15
N LEU A 211 -11.46 -17.55 -21.79
CA LEU A 211 -11.64 -18.48 -22.92
C LEU A 211 -12.01 -17.82 -24.24
N GLY A 212 -12.30 -16.52 -24.27
CA GLY A 212 -12.82 -15.85 -25.46
C GLY A 212 -11.84 -15.84 -26.62
N ARG A 213 -12.34 -16.01 -27.84
CA ARG A 213 -11.56 -15.84 -29.07
C ARG A 213 -10.97 -14.44 -29.16
N LYS A 214 -9.74 -14.33 -29.59
CA LYS A 214 -8.97 -13.07 -29.62
C LYS A 214 -9.72 -11.93 -30.37
N GLU A 215 -10.35 -12.24 -31.50
CA GLU A 215 -11.09 -11.29 -32.33
C GLU A 215 -12.31 -10.76 -31.56
N LYS A 216 -13.01 -11.67 -30.85
CA LYS A 216 -14.21 -11.35 -30.07
C LYS A 216 -13.88 -10.59 -28.77
N LEU A 217 -12.75 -10.89 -28.14
CA LEU A 217 -12.26 -10.10 -27.00
C LEU A 217 -12.07 -8.63 -27.40
N ARG A 218 -11.43 -8.38 -28.54
CA ARG A 218 -11.22 -7.00 -28.99
C ARG A 218 -12.52 -6.27 -29.35
N GLU A 219 -13.50 -7.00 -29.92
CA GLU A 219 -14.79 -6.48 -30.30
C GLU A 219 -15.69 -6.18 -29.09
N LEU A 220 -15.84 -7.17 -28.19
CA LEU A 220 -16.82 -7.15 -27.11
C LEU A 220 -16.28 -6.60 -25.80
N ILE A 221 -14.97 -6.73 -25.55
CA ILE A 221 -14.29 -6.28 -24.32
C ILE A 221 -13.05 -5.45 -24.71
N PRO A 222 -13.20 -4.24 -25.27
CA PRO A 222 -12.06 -3.40 -25.66
C PRO A 222 -11.15 -3.02 -24.48
N THR A 223 -11.66 -3.16 -23.26
CA THR A 223 -10.90 -2.95 -22.03
C THR A 223 -9.98 -4.13 -21.66
N ALA A 224 -9.99 -5.25 -22.40
CA ALA A 224 -9.11 -6.41 -22.14
C ALA A 224 -7.67 -6.22 -22.65
N GLU A 225 -7.30 -5.02 -23.14
CA GLU A 225 -5.95 -4.73 -23.62
C GLU A 225 -4.90 -4.92 -22.53
N SER A 226 -3.77 -5.49 -22.93
CA SER A 226 -2.57 -5.67 -22.13
C SER A 226 -1.33 -5.20 -22.88
N ALA A 227 -0.29 -4.73 -22.18
CA ALA A 227 0.94 -4.29 -22.83
C ALA A 227 2.18 -4.60 -21.99
N PHE A 228 3.29 -4.80 -22.70
CA PHE A 228 4.62 -4.89 -22.14
C PHE A 228 5.51 -3.81 -22.75
N ILE A 229 6.23 -3.07 -21.90
CA ILE A 229 7.17 -2.02 -22.31
C ILE A 229 8.53 -2.28 -21.66
N MET A 230 9.60 -2.18 -22.46
CA MET A 230 10.97 -2.14 -21.95
C MET A 230 11.63 -0.84 -22.36
N MET A 231 12.28 -0.20 -21.40
CA MET A 231 13.02 1.06 -21.61
C MET A 231 14.50 0.89 -21.28
N ARG A 232 15.35 1.58 -22.04
CA ARG A 232 16.77 1.81 -21.73
C ARG A 232 17.02 3.31 -21.63
N GLY A 233 17.19 3.80 -20.43
CA GLY A 233 17.17 5.24 -20.20
C GLY A 233 15.84 5.83 -20.68
N THR A 234 15.88 6.75 -21.63
CA THR A 234 14.69 7.37 -22.24
C THR A 234 14.16 6.64 -23.48
N GLU A 235 14.88 5.64 -23.99
CA GLU A 235 14.53 4.94 -25.21
C GLU A 235 13.64 3.71 -24.93
N VAL A 236 12.54 3.59 -25.69
CA VAL A 236 11.65 2.43 -25.66
C VAL A 236 12.21 1.35 -26.60
N THR A 237 12.74 0.27 -26.03
CA THR A 237 13.35 -0.84 -26.81
C THR A 237 12.35 -1.93 -27.18
N THR A 238 11.26 -2.07 -26.41
CA THR A 238 10.14 -2.98 -26.68
C THR A 238 8.83 -2.29 -26.28
N ASN A 239 7.84 -2.35 -27.16
CA ASN A 239 6.47 -1.87 -26.88
C ASN A 239 5.50 -2.80 -27.59
N GLU A 240 4.94 -3.74 -26.82
CA GLU A 240 4.03 -4.77 -27.34
C GLU A 240 2.66 -4.57 -26.67
N SER A 241 1.63 -4.38 -27.49
CA SER A 241 0.23 -4.38 -27.05
C SER A 241 -0.52 -5.55 -27.66
N PHE A 242 -1.38 -6.17 -26.89
CA PHE A 242 -2.12 -7.34 -27.33
C PHE A 242 -3.47 -7.48 -26.64
N TYR A 243 -4.39 -8.08 -27.39
CA TYR A 243 -5.68 -8.57 -26.93
C TYR A 243 -5.64 -10.09 -26.96
N LEU A 244 -5.34 -10.72 -25.84
CA LEU A 244 -5.25 -12.17 -25.70
C LEU A 244 -6.18 -12.62 -24.57
N PRO A 245 -6.71 -13.85 -24.64
CA PRO A 245 -7.30 -14.49 -23.47
C PRO A 245 -6.36 -14.40 -22.27
N LEU A 246 -6.94 -14.21 -21.10
CA LEU A 246 -6.21 -13.79 -19.91
C LEU A 246 -5.06 -14.75 -19.53
N LEU A 247 -5.28 -16.06 -19.67
CA LEU A 247 -4.25 -17.05 -19.37
C LEU A 247 -3.07 -16.92 -20.32
N ALA A 248 -3.34 -16.77 -21.61
CA ALA A 248 -2.29 -16.53 -22.63
C ALA A 248 -1.59 -15.17 -22.42
N ALA A 249 -2.33 -14.13 -21.99
CA ALA A 249 -1.76 -12.84 -21.67
C ALA A 249 -0.82 -12.90 -20.47
N ILE A 250 -1.21 -13.59 -19.40
CA ILE A 250 -0.37 -13.81 -18.20
C ILE A 250 0.91 -14.56 -18.57
N GLU A 251 0.81 -15.70 -19.30
CA GLU A 251 1.96 -16.47 -19.74
C GLU A 251 2.91 -15.59 -20.55
N LYS A 252 2.39 -14.88 -21.56
CA LYS A 252 3.18 -14.00 -22.41
C LYS A 252 3.91 -12.89 -21.62
N MET A 253 3.25 -12.29 -20.62
CA MET A 253 3.87 -11.28 -19.77
C MET A 253 4.99 -11.86 -18.91
N ILE A 254 4.77 -13.04 -18.32
CA ILE A 254 5.78 -13.73 -17.53
C ILE A 254 6.99 -14.07 -18.40
N ASP A 255 6.78 -14.56 -19.63
CA ASP A 255 7.84 -14.86 -20.59
C ASP A 255 8.64 -13.60 -20.99
N PHE A 256 7.98 -12.48 -21.24
CA PHE A 256 8.65 -11.22 -21.52
C PHE A 256 9.57 -10.78 -20.38
N VAL A 257 9.12 -10.94 -19.14
CA VAL A 257 9.94 -10.65 -17.96
C VAL A 257 11.06 -11.69 -17.83
N ALA A 258 10.78 -12.99 -17.97
CA ALA A 258 11.75 -14.07 -17.78
C ALA A 258 12.96 -13.96 -18.73
N VAL A 259 12.72 -13.68 -20.01
CA VAL A 259 13.80 -13.47 -21.02
C VAL A 259 14.69 -12.27 -20.67
N ARG A 260 14.19 -11.32 -19.87
CA ARG A 260 14.86 -10.06 -19.50
C ARG A 260 15.25 -10.00 -18.03
N ASN A 261 15.23 -11.12 -17.35
CA ASN A 261 15.45 -11.27 -15.91
C ASN A 261 16.79 -12.01 -15.68
N PRO A 262 17.95 -11.31 -15.76
CA PRO A 262 19.24 -11.95 -15.60
C PRO A 262 19.40 -12.54 -14.21
N GLU A 263 20.08 -13.67 -14.14
CA GLU A 263 20.43 -14.34 -12.89
C GLU A 263 21.86 -14.00 -12.49
N GLN A 264 22.06 -13.82 -11.19
CA GLN A 264 23.38 -13.64 -10.59
C GLN A 264 23.72 -14.88 -9.76
N GLU A 265 24.87 -15.47 -10.02
CA GLU A 265 25.37 -16.56 -9.21
C GLU A 265 26.08 -16.02 -7.96
N ILE A 266 25.68 -16.54 -6.80
CA ILE A 266 26.34 -16.29 -5.51
C ILE A 266 26.95 -17.61 -5.04
N GLU A 267 28.26 -17.62 -4.79
CA GLU A 267 28.93 -18.74 -4.16
C GLU A 267 28.81 -18.64 -2.63
N HIS A 268 28.26 -19.67 -2.01
CA HIS A 268 28.19 -19.81 -0.57
C HIS A 268 28.71 -21.19 -0.16
N GLY A 269 29.95 -21.24 0.30
CA GLY A 269 30.65 -22.48 0.57
C GLY A 269 30.80 -23.33 -0.70
N LEU A 270 30.26 -24.55 -0.66
CA LEU A 270 30.27 -25.48 -1.82
C LEU A 270 29.06 -25.30 -2.75
N PHE A 271 28.13 -24.41 -2.41
CA PHE A 271 26.88 -24.23 -3.16
C PHE A 271 26.95 -22.97 -4.01
N ARG A 272 26.36 -23.06 -5.20
CA ARG A 272 26.05 -21.90 -6.06
C ARG A 272 24.56 -21.66 -6.01
N ILE A 273 24.17 -20.46 -5.62
CA ILE A 273 22.78 -20.02 -5.57
C ILE A 273 22.58 -19.05 -6.74
N SER A 274 21.71 -19.41 -7.67
CA SER A 274 21.28 -18.50 -8.74
C SER A 274 20.15 -17.62 -8.24
N ILE A 275 20.33 -16.30 -8.33
CA ILE A 275 19.38 -15.30 -7.86
C ILE A 275 18.92 -14.47 -9.05
N PRO A 276 17.65 -14.57 -9.48
CA PRO A 276 17.10 -13.73 -10.52
C PRO A 276 17.02 -12.28 -10.06
N GLU A 277 17.07 -11.34 -11.01
CA GLU A 277 16.91 -9.92 -10.72
C GLU A 277 15.53 -9.64 -10.09
N PHE A 278 14.48 -10.25 -10.62
CA PHE A 278 13.12 -10.24 -10.03
C PHE A 278 12.71 -11.67 -9.71
N ASN A 279 12.18 -11.90 -8.51
CA ASN A 279 11.72 -13.22 -8.11
C ASN A 279 10.53 -13.67 -8.99
N SER A 280 10.63 -14.83 -9.63
CA SER A 280 9.62 -15.32 -10.58
C SER A 280 8.23 -15.52 -9.96
N ARG A 281 8.16 -15.91 -8.67
CA ARG A 281 6.88 -16.05 -7.95
C ARG A 281 6.26 -14.68 -7.69
N ALA A 282 7.07 -13.69 -7.28
CA ALA A 282 6.63 -12.32 -7.06
C ALA A 282 6.13 -11.67 -8.35
N VAL A 283 6.84 -11.84 -9.46
CA VAL A 283 6.42 -11.36 -10.79
C VAL A 283 5.09 -11.98 -11.20
N ARG A 284 4.96 -13.31 -11.08
CA ARG A 284 3.69 -13.98 -11.41
C ARG A 284 2.53 -13.46 -10.58
N GLU A 285 2.72 -13.35 -9.28
CA GLU A 285 1.69 -12.83 -8.37
C GLU A 285 1.31 -11.39 -8.71
N ALA A 286 2.28 -10.53 -9.00
CA ALA A 286 2.05 -9.15 -9.41
C ALA A 286 1.22 -9.06 -10.70
N VAL A 287 1.55 -9.87 -11.71
CA VAL A 287 0.83 -9.90 -12.99
C VAL A 287 -0.59 -10.45 -12.81
N VAL A 288 -0.74 -11.57 -12.10
CA VAL A 288 -2.05 -12.18 -11.83
C VAL A 288 -2.96 -11.22 -11.06
N ASN A 289 -2.43 -10.55 -10.02
CA ASN A 289 -3.19 -9.57 -9.24
C ASN A 289 -3.62 -8.37 -10.10
N ALA A 290 -2.77 -7.90 -11.01
CA ALA A 290 -3.12 -6.81 -11.90
C ALA A 290 -4.33 -7.15 -12.80
N PHE A 291 -4.44 -8.40 -13.29
CA PHE A 291 -5.60 -8.85 -14.05
C PHE A 291 -6.81 -9.12 -13.16
N ALA A 292 -6.63 -9.77 -12.00
CA ALA A 292 -7.72 -10.12 -11.10
C ALA A 292 -8.43 -8.88 -10.53
N HIS A 293 -7.67 -7.81 -10.25
CA HIS A 293 -8.16 -6.58 -9.61
C HIS A 293 -8.40 -5.41 -10.57
N ARG A 294 -8.13 -5.60 -11.87
CA ARG A 294 -8.43 -4.59 -12.89
C ARG A 294 -9.90 -4.20 -12.88
N ASP A 295 -10.18 -2.92 -13.05
CA ASP A 295 -11.54 -2.44 -13.35
C ASP A 295 -11.82 -2.56 -14.86
N TYR A 296 -12.57 -3.59 -15.25
CA TYR A 296 -12.91 -3.84 -16.65
C TYR A 296 -13.98 -2.88 -17.21
N THR A 297 -14.53 -2.01 -16.38
CA THR A 297 -15.43 -0.92 -16.84
C THR A 297 -14.66 0.30 -17.29
N GLN A 298 -13.37 0.44 -16.91
CA GLN A 298 -12.53 1.58 -17.22
C GLN A 298 -11.64 1.31 -18.43
N LEU A 299 -11.48 2.34 -19.27
CA LEU A 299 -10.48 2.32 -20.35
C LEU A 299 -9.06 2.27 -19.77
N GLY A 300 -8.14 1.77 -20.57
CA GLY A 300 -6.75 1.56 -20.20
C GLY A 300 -6.37 0.09 -20.31
N ARG A 301 -5.15 -0.25 -19.93
CA ARG A 301 -4.57 -1.58 -20.12
C ARG A 301 -3.84 -2.05 -18.87
N VAL A 302 -3.71 -3.35 -18.68
CA VAL A 302 -2.72 -3.91 -17.76
C VAL A 302 -1.35 -3.70 -18.40
N LEU A 303 -0.45 -3.05 -17.69
CA LEU A 303 0.87 -2.70 -18.19
C LEU A 303 1.95 -3.27 -17.30
N VAL A 304 2.87 -4.04 -17.90
CA VAL A 304 4.14 -4.43 -17.30
C VAL A 304 5.25 -3.63 -17.96
N ARG A 305 6.06 -2.92 -17.17
CA ARG A 305 7.18 -2.11 -17.64
C ARG A 305 8.46 -2.48 -16.92
N ILE A 306 9.54 -2.64 -17.66
CA ILE A 306 10.90 -2.79 -17.13
C ILE A 306 11.73 -1.60 -17.59
N ASP A 307 12.41 -0.95 -16.65
CA ASP A 307 13.35 0.14 -16.91
C ASP A 307 14.64 -0.02 -16.08
N ALA A 308 15.47 1.03 -16.03
CA ALA A 308 16.73 1.01 -15.27
C ALA A 308 16.52 0.86 -13.75
N ASP A 309 15.39 1.36 -13.24
CA ASP A 309 15.11 1.45 -11.81
C ASP A 309 14.39 0.18 -11.29
N GLY A 310 13.63 -0.53 -12.16
CA GLY A 310 12.93 -1.72 -11.73
C GLY A 310 11.88 -2.25 -12.68
N LEU A 311 10.97 -3.03 -12.11
CA LEU A 311 9.79 -3.60 -12.74
C LEU A 311 8.54 -2.91 -12.19
N SER A 312 7.71 -2.34 -13.06
CA SER A 312 6.39 -1.81 -12.70
C SER A 312 5.29 -2.67 -13.27
N VAL A 313 4.26 -2.93 -12.47
CA VAL A 313 3.01 -3.56 -12.91
C VAL A 313 1.85 -2.65 -12.54
N SER A 314 1.02 -2.30 -13.51
CA SER A 314 -0.12 -1.40 -13.25
C SER A 314 -1.39 -1.85 -13.95
N ASN A 315 -2.53 -1.52 -13.35
CA ASN A 315 -3.85 -1.78 -13.90
C ASN A 315 -4.81 -0.61 -13.65
N PRO A 316 -5.81 -0.39 -14.53
CA PRO A 316 -6.92 0.51 -14.29
C PRO A 316 -7.77 0.08 -13.09
N GLY A 317 -8.33 1.07 -12.38
CA GLY A 317 -9.06 0.91 -11.12
C GLY A 317 -8.14 1.05 -9.91
N GLY A 318 -8.46 1.98 -8.99
CA GLY A 318 -7.74 2.15 -7.74
C GLY A 318 -7.95 0.99 -6.78
N PHE A 319 -7.39 1.07 -5.59
CA PHE A 319 -7.71 0.14 -4.51
C PHE A 319 -9.21 0.17 -4.21
N ILE A 320 -9.77 -1.00 -3.90
CA ILE A 320 -11.17 -1.09 -3.46
C ILE A 320 -11.34 -0.47 -2.08
N GLU A 321 -12.58 -0.18 -1.71
CA GLU A 321 -12.88 0.46 -0.43
C GLU A 321 -12.32 -0.32 0.77
N GLY A 322 -11.67 0.41 1.68
CA GLY A 322 -11.03 -0.17 2.87
C GLY A 322 -9.60 -0.69 2.63
N VAL A 323 -9.14 -0.80 1.38
CA VAL A 323 -7.77 -1.18 1.05
C VAL A 323 -6.94 0.05 0.72
N THR A 324 -5.76 0.14 1.32
CA THR A 324 -4.75 1.17 1.06
C THR A 324 -3.39 0.52 0.96
N TYR A 325 -2.39 1.21 0.42
CA TYR A 325 -1.03 0.69 0.39
C TYR A 325 -0.44 0.49 1.80
N HIS A 326 -0.97 1.19 2.82
CA HIS A 326 -0.56 1.01 4.22
C HIS A 326 -1.11 -0.26 4.88
N ASN A 327 -2.28 -0.76 4.45
CA ASN A 327 -2.93 -1.91 5.08
C ASN A 327 -3.01 -3.16 4.19
N ILE A 328 -2.50 -3.10 2.96
CA ILE A 328 -2.61 -4.17 1.95
C ILE A 328 -2.09 -5.54 2.44
N LEU A 329 -1.16 -5.56 3.38
CA LEU A 329 -0.61 -6.79 3.99
C LEU A 329 -1.45 -7.31 5.18
N SER A 330 -2.43 -6.54 5.66
CA SER A 330 -3.19 -6.87 6.86
C SER A 330 -4.69 -6.98 6.65
N VAL A 331 -5.19 -6.48 5.51
CA VAL A 331 -6.61 -6.52 5.17
C VAL A 331 -6.98 -7.91 4.65
N GLU A 332 -8.20 -8.37 4.96
CA GLU A 332 -8.71 -9.60 4.38
C GLU A 332 -8.84 -9.49 2.86
N PRO A 333 -8.43 -10.52 2.11
CA PRO A 333 -8.44 -10.49 0.66
C PRO A 333 -9.88 -10.47 0.13
N HIS A 334 -10.23 -9.37 -0.51
CA HIS A 334 -11.44 -9.23 -1.30
C HIS A 334 -11.10 -8.46 -2.58
N GLY A 335 -11.90 -8.61 -3.60
CA GLY A 335 -11.55 -8.11 -4.93
C GLY A 335 -12.74 -7.54 -5.68
N ARG A 336 -12.43 -6.72 -6.67
CA ARG A 336 -13.41 -6.10 -7.57
C ARG A 336 -14.15 -7.12 -8.44
N ASN A 337 -13.48 -8.22 -8.81
CA ASN A 337 -13.97 -9.26 -9.71
C ASN A 337 -13.97 -10.63 -9.01
N PRO A 338 -14.90 -10.90 -8.08
CA PRO A 338 -14.92 -12.13 -7.29
C PRO A 338 -14.89 -13.40 -8.11
N VAL A 339 -15.74 -13.52 -9.16
CA VAL A 339 -15.79 -14.73 -10.00
C VAL A 339 -14.49 -14.93 -10.78
N LEU A 340 -13.91 -13.86 -11.34
CA LEU A 340 -12.63 -13.96 -12.03
C LEU A 340 -11.49 -14.34 -11.06
N ALA A 341 -11.45 -13.72 -9.87
CA ALA A 341 -10.44 -14.04 -8.87
C ALA A 341 -10.57 -15.48 -8.37
N ASP A 342 -11.81 -15.98 -8.18
CA ASP A 342 -12.06 -17.38 -7.81
C ASP A 342 -11.60 -18.33 -8.92
N ALA A 343 -11.91 -18.03 -10.18
CA ALA A 343 -11.46 -18.82 -11.32
C ALA A 343 -9.91 -18.93 -11.35
N LEU A 344 -9.19 -17.83 -11.16
CA LEU A 344 -7.72 -17.83 -11.10
C LEU A 344 -7.16 -18.63 -9.92
N LYS A 345 -7.85 -18.61 -8.76
CA LYS A 345 -7.49 -19.45 -7.59
C LYS A 345 -7.71 -20.93 -7.87
N ARG A 346 -8.83 -21.29 -8.48
CA ARG A 346 -9.19 -22.69 -8.75
C ARG A 346 -8.27 -23.33 -9.80
N VAL A 347 -7.79 -22.55 -10.76
CA VAL A 347 -6.77 -23.03 -11.71
C VAL A 347 -5.35 -23.07 -11.12
N GLY A 348 -5.13 -22.52 -9.93
CA GLY A 348 -3.84 -22.55 -9.23
C GLY A 348 -2.91 -21.40 -9.56
N LEU A 349 -3.35 -20.38 -10.29
CA LEU A 349 -2.54 -19.20 -10.63
C LEU A 349 -2.49 -18.17 -9.51
N ALA A 350 -3.62 -17.92 -8.85
CA ALA A 350 -3.71 -17.01 -7.71
C ALA A 350 -3.64 -17.76 -6.37
N GLU A 351 -3.14 -17.09 -5.36
CA GLU A 351 -3.00 -17.63 -4.00
C GLU A 351 -4.36 -17.79 -3.32
N ARG A 352 -4.60 -18.95 -2.71
CA ARG A 352 -5.87 -19.28 -2.02
C ARG A 352 -5.95 -18.72 -0.60
N SER A 353 -4.80 -18.59 0.07
CA SER A 353 -4.72 -18.19 1.48
C SER A 353 -4.69 -16.67 1.69
N GLY A 354 -4.80 -15.87 0.64
CA GLY A 354 -4.72 -14.42 0.72
C GLY A 354 -3.30 -13.85 0.91
N ARG A 355 -2.27 -14.70 0.79
CA ARG A 355 -0.86 -14.32 0.97
C ARG A 355 -0.17 -13.90 -0.34
N GLY A 356 -0.93 -13.52 -1.36
CA GLY A 356 -0.38 -13.15 -2.64
C GLY A 356 0.55 -11.94 -2.55
N VAL A 357 0.09 -10.89 -1.89
CA VAL A 357 0.89 -9.68 -1.67
C VAL A 357 2.13 -9.99 -0.82
N ASP A 358 2.01 -10.82 0.22
CA ASP A 358 3.15 -11.25 1.04
C ASP A 358 4.29 -11.80 0.17
N ARG A 359 3.96 -12.62 -0.84
CA ARG A 359 4.94 -13.22 -1.75
C ARG A 359 5.68 -12.20 -2.60
N ILE A 360 5.02 -11.09 -2.95
CA ILE A 360 5.66 -9.99 -3.68
C ILE A 360 6.76 -9.36 -2.81
N PHE A 361 6.45 -9.10 -1.54
CA PHE A 361 7.41 -8.56 -0.58
C PHE A 361 8.52 -9.58 -0.23
N GLU A 362 8.16 -10.82 0.05
CA GLU A 362 9.10 -11.90 0.29
C GLU A 362 10.11 -12.04 -0.85
N GLY A 363 9.63 -11.93 -2.10
CA GLY A 363 10.47 -12.07 -3.30
C GLY A 363 11.59 -11.03 -3.43
N SER A 364 11.45 -9.85 -2.86
CA SER A 364 12.50 -8.83 -2.78
C SER A 364 13.35 -9.00 -1.53
N LEU A 365 12.70 -9.09 -0.37
CA LEU A 365 13.34 -9.10 0.94
C LEU A 365 14.23 -10.32 1.19
N MET A 366 13.87 -11.50 0.68
CA MET A 366 14.70 -12.70 0.83
C MET A 366 16.09 -12.58 0.18
N TYR A 367 16.24 -11.66 -0.76
CA TYR A 367 17.51 -11.33 -1.39
C TYR A 367 18.18 -10.08 -0.80
N GLY A 368 17.62 -9.54 0.28
CA GLY A 368 18.09 -8.31 0.91
C GLY A 368 17.94 -7.07 0.02
N ARG A 369 16.97 -7.05 -0.90
CA ARG A 369 16.62 -5.92 -1.76
C ARG A 369 15.60 -5.02 -1.08
N ASP A 370 15.39 -3.83 -1.65
CA ASP A 370 14.42 -2.87 -1.15
C ASP A 370 12.98 -3.36 -1.31
N LEU A 371 12.08 -2.75 -0.53
CA LEU A 371 10.65 -3.10 -0.50
C LEU A 371 9.97 -2.78 -1.84
N PRO A 372 9.06 -3.65 -2.31
CA PRO A 372 8.08 -3.27 -3.32
C PRO A 372 7.23 -2.09 -2.86
N ASP A 373 6.87 -1.20 -3.78
CA ASP A 373 6.18 0.05 -3.48
C ASP A 373 4.88 0.17 -4.27
N TYR A 374 3.82 0.63 -3.60
CA TYR A 374 2.51 0.93 -4.15
C TYR A 374 2.14 2.42 -4.05
N SER A 375 3.05 3.29 -3.58
CA SER A 375 2.78 4.70 -3.27
C SER A 375 2.34 5.53 -4.48
N GLU A 376 2.71 5.12 -5.71
CA GLU A 376 2.26 5.77 -6.94
C GLU A 376 0.85 5.35 -7.39
N SER A 377 0.13 4.55 -6.60
CA SER A 377 -1.26 4.21 -6.89
C SER A 377 -2.17 5.41 -6.67
N THR A 378 -3.21 5.51 -7.50
CA THR A 378 -4.19 6.59 -7.47
C THR A 378 -5.60 6.04 -7.26
N SER A 379 -6.60 6.90 -7.17
CA SER A 379 -8.01 6.47 -7.14
C SER A 379 -8.46 5.76 -8.42
N THR A 380 -7.71 5.88 -9.52
CA THR A 380 -8.05 5.32 -10.84
C THR A 380 -7.09 4.27 -11.34
N SER A 381 -6.00 4.00 -10.64
CA SER A 381 -5.02 2.98 -11.02
C SER A 381 -4.27 2.44 -9.82
N VAL A 382 -4.01 1.14 -9.81
CA VAL A 382 -3.03 0.54 -8.91
C VAL A 382 -1.72 0.40 -9.67
N ARG A 383 -0.61 0.81 -9.03
CA ARG A 383 0.74 0.66 -9.54
C ARG A 383 1.63 0.03 -8.48
N LEU A 384 2.15 -1.15 -8.80
CA LEU A 384 3.21 -1.81 -8.05
C LEU A 384 4.54 -1.51 -8.72
N PHE A 385 5.54 -1.11 -7.94
CA PHE A 385 6.92 -1.00 -8.35
C PHE A 385 7.79 -1.98 -7.55
N ILE A 386 8.57 -2.82 -8.25
CA ILE A 386 9.54 -3.74 -7.64
C ILE A 386 10.93 -3.20 -7.99
N PRO A 387 11.67 -2.62 -7.01
CA PRO A 387 12.96 -2.00 -7.26
C PRO A 387 13.97 -3.00 -7.78
N ARG A 388 14.77 -2.56 -8.74
CA ARG A 388 15.97 -3.26 -9.15
C ARG A 388 17.05 -3.11 -8.07
N GLY A 389 17.77 -4.17 -7.75
CA GLY A 389 18.83 -4.07 -6.75
C GLY A 389 19.76 -5.26 -6.78
N MET A 390 21.02 -5.01 -6.42
CA MET A 390 21.98 -6.08 -6.21
C MET A 390 21.60 -6.87 -4.96
N PRO A 391 21.60 -8.21 -5.03
CA PRO A 391 21.33 -9.03 -3.85
C PRO A 391 22.40 -8.80 -2.79
N ASP A 392 21.97 -8.72 -1.54
CA ASP A 392 22.89 -8.69 -0.41
C ASP A 392 23.35 -10.11 -0.07
N LYS A 393 24.56 -10.44 -0.52
CA LYS A 393 25.13 -11.79 -0.37
C LYS A 393 25.16 -12.28 1.08
N LYS A 394 25.41 -11.39 2.03
CA LYS A 394 25.46 -11.72 3.46
C LYS A 394 24.05 -11.98 4.02
N MET A 395 23.09 -11.15 3.63
CA MET A 395 21.69 -11.34 4.01
C MET A 395 21.13 -12.65 3.44
N VAL A 396 21.40 -12.93 2.15
CA VAL A 396 21.01 -14.20 1.51
C VAL A 396 21.62 -15.41 2.24
N ALA A 397 22.92 -15.35 2.55
CA ALA A 397 23.58 -16.41 3.29
C ALA A 397 22.97 -16.63 4.68
N LEU A 398 22.75 -15.54 5.42
CA LEU A 398 22.17 -15.56 6.75
C LEU A 398 20.76 -16.18 6.77
N ILE A 399 19.92 -15.76 5.82
CA ILE A 399 18.55 -16.28 5.64
C ILE A 399 18.62 -17.77 5.29
N SER A 400 19.49 -18.16 4.36
CA SER A 400 19.64 -19.55 3.92
C SER A 400 20.14 -20.47 5.06
N GLU A 401 21.12 -20.01 5.86
CA GLU A 401 21.61 -20.74 7.02
C GLU A 401 20.51 -20.97 8.06
N GLU A 402 19.70 -19.95 8.33
CA GLU A 402 18.61 -20.07 9.31
C GLU A 402 17.52 -21.02 8.81
N GLN A 403 17.14 -20.94 7.54
CA GLN A 403 16.19 -21.87 6.93
C GLN A 403 16.69 -23.33 6.94
N GLN A 404 17.98 -23.54 6.69
CA GLN A 404 18.56 -24.89 6.77
C GLN A 404 18.60 -25.42 8.20
N LYS A 405 18.88 -24.56 9.18
CA LYS A 405 18.95 -24.91 10.59
C LYS A 405 17.57 -25.23 11.19
N THR A 406 16.54 -24.46 10.82
CA THR A 406 15.18 -24.62 11.35
C THR A 406 14.33 -25.61 10.55
N GLY A 407 14.68 -25.86 9.29
CA GLY A 407 13.85 -26.60 8.35
C GLY A 407 12.61 -25.85 7.88
N GLU A 408 12.44 -24.59 8.29
CA GLU A 408 11.25 -23.75 8.00
C GLU A 408 11.63 -22.50 7.20
N PRO A 409 10.75 -22.00 6.33
CA PRO A 409 10.94 -20.71 5.68
C PRO A 409 10.98 -19.58 6.71
N ILE A 410 11.84 -18.58 6.49
CA ILE A 410 11.84 -17.37 7.29
C ILE A 410 10.51 -16.61 7.11
N SER A 411 9.92 -16.09 8.18
CA SER A 411 8.65 -15.39 8.11
C SER A 411 8.81 -14.00 7.49
N LEU A 412 7.75 -13.50 6.83
CA LEU A 412 7.73 -12.15 6.26
C LEU A 412 8.02 -11.09 7.33
N ASN A 413 7.46 -11.22 8.54
CA ASN A 413 7.77 -10.31 9.65
C ASN A 413 9.26 -10.28 9.99
N ALA A 414 9.93 -11.43 9.95
CA ALA A 414 11.38 -11.49 10.18
C ALA A 414 12.15 -10.77 9.05
N LEU A 415 11.73 -10.94 7.80
CA LEU A 415 12.31 -10.22 6.66
C LEU A 415 12.14 -8.70 6.79
N PHE A 416 10.98 -8.22 7.24
CA PHE A 416 10.76 -6.79 7.53
C PHE A 416 11.70 -6.27 8.62
N VAL A 417 11.85 -7.00 9.74
CA VAL A 417 12.77 -6.64 10.82
C VAL A 417 14.21 -6.54 10.30
N LEU A 418 14.64 -7.53 9.52
CA LEU A 418 15.99 -7.55 8.94
C LEU A 418 16.21 -6.39 7.99
N ASN A 419 15.23 -6.07 7.16
CA ASN A 419 15.29 -4.92 6.25
C ASN A 419 15.34 -3.59 7.01
N ALA A 420 14.50 -3.40 8.01
CA ALA A 420 14.49 -2.20 8.86
C ALA A 420 15.85 -1.97 9.54
N LEU A 421 16.42 -3.03 10.13
CA LEU A 421 17.72 -2.96 10.79
C LEU A 421 18.90 -2.82 9.81
N LYS A 422 18.76 -3.28 8.57
CA LYS A 422 19.75 -3.06 7.51
C LYS A 422 19.87 -1.58 7.15
N HIS A 423 18.74 -0.88 7.03
CA HIS A 423 18.70 0.53 6.65
C HIS A 423 18.98 1.48 7.83
N ASN A 424 18.40 1.20 8.99
CA ASN A 424 18.46 2.09 10.16
C ASN A 424 19.50 1.67 11.21
N ARG A 425 20.28 0.65 10.94
CA ARG A 425 21.41 0.12 11.73
C ARG A 425 21.11 -0.20 13.20
N ARG A 426 20.37 0.63 13.92
CA ARG A 426 20.05 0.49 15.35
C ARG A 426 18.67 1.06 15.64
N MET A 427 17.76 0.24 16.14
CA MET A 427 16.37 0.62 16.41
C MET A 427 15.88 0.00 17.71
N SER A 428 15.03 0.73 18.43
CA SER A 428 14.19 0.17 19.49
C SER A 428 13.05 -0.66 18.88
N LEU A 429 12.39 -1.50 19.68
CA LEU A 429 11.24 -2.28 19.20
C LEU A 429 10.10 -1.37 18.68
N GLY A 430 9.86 -0.24 19.36
CA GLY A 430 8.84 0.73 18.92
C GLY A 430 9.17 1.35 17.56
N GLU A 431 10.44 1.70 17.31
CA GLU A 431 10.88 2.22 16.00
C GLU A 431 10.76 1.15 14.91
N ILE A 432 11.12 -0.09 15.19
CA ILE A 432 10.95 -1.22 14.24
C ILE A 432 9.46 -1.41 13.93
N CYS A 433 8.58 -1.35 14.93
CA CYS A 433 7.13 -1.45 14.73
C CYS A 433 6.57 -0.32 13.86
N ALA A 434 7.04 0.91 14.07
CA ALA A 434 6.63 2.06 13.28
C ALA A 434 7.13 1.95 11.83
N GLU A 435 8.40 1.59 11.62
CA GLU A 435 8.99 1.40 10.30
C GLU A 435 8.30 0.29 9.50
N CYS A 436 8.02 -0.85 10.15
CA CYS A 436 7.36 -1.98 9.51
C CYS A 436 5.83 -1.82 9.41
N ASN A 437 5.25 -0.82 10.06
CA ASN A 437 3.80 -0.66 10.22
C ASN A 437 3.11 -1.92 10.77
N ILE A 438 3.74 -2.56 11.75
CA ILE A 438 3.27 -3.80 12.40
C ILE A 438 3.19 -3.58 13.91
N THR A 439 2.11 -4.07 14.53
CA THR A 439 1.90 -3.94 15.97
C THR A 439 2.97 -4.68 16.77
N GLU A 440 3.31 -4.14 17.94
CA GLU A 440 4.32 -4.71 18.84
C GLU A 440 3.98 -6.15 19.25
N ALA A 441 2.71 -6.46 19.48
CA ALA A 441 2.25 -7.80 19.82
C ALA A 441 2.62 -8.86 18.77
N LYS A 442 2.57 -8.49 17.47
CA LYS A 442 2.95 -9.38 16.36
C LYS A 442 4.45 -9.43 16.15
N LEU A 443 5.17 -8.33 16.38
CA LEU A 443 6.58 -8.22 16.00
C LEU A 443 7.53 -8.66 17.13
N ARG A 444 7.18 -8.47 18.40
CA ARG A 444 7.99 -8.85 19.57
C ARG A 444 8.45 -10.32 19.53
N PRO A 445 7.56 -11.33 19.32
CA PRO A 445 7.99 -12.73 19.26
C PRO A 445 8.98 -13.00 18.12
N THR A 446 8.83 -12.28 17.00
CA THR A 446 9.72 -12.38 15.85
C THR A 446 11.11 -11.84 16.16
N VAL A 447 11.19 -10.65 16.79
CA VAL A 447 12.47 -10.04 17.19
C VAL A 447 13.18 -10.90 18.26
N GLU A 448 12.44 -11.47 19.20
CA GLU A 448 12.98 -12.40 20.22
C GLU A 448 13.57 -13.65 19.56
N ARG A 449 12.84 -14.30 18.64
CA ARG A 449 13.32 -15.47 17.89
C ARG A 449 14.57 -15.15 17.04
N LEU A 450 14.61 -14.00 16.36
CA LEU A 450 15.80 -13.56 15.63
C LEU A 450 16.99 -13.30 16.55
N THR A 451 16.73 -12.86 17.79
CA THR A 451 17.77 -12.66 18.81
C THR A 451 18.29 -14.00 19.34
N GLU A 452 17.41 -14.96 19.60
CA GLU A 452 17.78 -16.33 19.99
C GLU A 452 18.56 -17.05 18.89
N ALA A 453 18.21 -16.83 17.62
CA ALA A 453 18.95 -17.35 16.49
C ALA A 453 20.33 -16.68 16.29
N GLY A 454 20.62 -15.59 17.01
CA GLY A 454 21.87 -14.83 16.89
C GLY A 454 21.98 -14.05 15.58
N ILE A 455 20.86 -13.75 14.93
CA ILE A 455 20.77 -12.94 13.71
C ILE A 455 20.67 -11.45 14.08
N VAL A 456 19.95 -11.17 15.16
CA VAL A 456 19.78 -9.84 15.75
C VAL A 456 20.39 -9.85 17.15
N GLU A 457 21.03 -8.76 17.54
CA GLU A 457 21.58 -8.57 18.87
C GLU A 457 20.82 -7.47 19.60
N GLY A 458 20.39 -7.75 20.83
CA GLY A 458 19.74 -6.77 21.70
C GLY A 458 20.74 -6.11 22.64
N MET A 459 20.80 -4.78 22.62
CA MET A 459 21.68 -3.98 23.49
C MET A 459 20.87 -3.19 24.51
N GLY A 460 21.31 -3.15 25.76
CA GLY A 460 20.62 -2.45 26.85
C GLY A 460 19.48 -3.27 27.46
N ASN A 461 18.83 -2.72 28.49
CA ASN A 461 17.79 -3.39 29.28
C ASN A 461 16.51 -2.56 29.35
N GLY A 462 15.35 -3.23 29.48
CA GLY A 462 14.05 -2.60 29.67
C GLY A 462 13.61 -1.75 28.47
N ARG A 463 12.96 -0.62 28.74
CA ARG A 463 12.41 0.27 27.69
C ARG A 463 13.45 0.93 26.77
N GLY A 464 14.72 0.93 27.17
CA GLY A 464 15.84 1.44 26.37
C GLY A 464 16.56 0.39 25.55
N ARG A 465 16.05 -0.85 25.46
CA ARG A 465 16.64 -1.90 24.65
C ARG A 465 16.53 -1.57 23.18
N VAL A 466 17.66 -1.66 22.49
CA VAL A 466 17.77 -1.47 21.03
C VAL A 466 18.31 -2.72 20.38
N TYR A 467 18.00 -2.87 19.11
CA TYR A 467 18.34 -4.05 18.32
C TYR A 467 19.22 -3.63 17.15
N VAL A 468 20.19 -4.49 16.82
CA VAL A 468 21.11 -4.34 15.69
C VAL A 468 21.25 -5.69 14.97
N LEU A 469 21.63 -5.69 13.72
CA LEU A 469 22.02 -6.92 13.04
C LEU A 469 23.33 -7.47 13.66
N SER A 470 23.45 -8.77 13.79
CA SER A 470 24.67 -9.40 14.32
C SER A 470 25.87 -9.20 13.37
N ALA A 471 27.08 -9.38 13.87
CA ALA A 471 28.32 -9.25 13.10
C ALA A 471 28.32 -10.12 11.83
N LYS A 472 27.61 -11.23 11.83
CA LYS A 472 27.48 -12.14 10.67
C LYS A 472 26.81 -11.49 9.46
N ALA A 473 25.92 -10.49 9.67
CA ALA A 473 25.19 -9.79 8.62
C ALA A 473 26.04 -8.73 7.88
N TYR A 474 27.20 -8.35 8.43
CA TYR A 474 28.02 -7.27 7.86
C TYR A 474 29.11 -7.78 6.91
N LYS A 475 29.34 -7.04 5.81
CA LYS A 475 30.42 -7.33 4.84
C LYS A 475 31.81 -7.11 5.44
N ASP A 476 31.93 -6.12 6.32
CA ASP A 476 33.17 -5.70 6.98
C ASP A 476 32.98 -5.69 8.49
N PRO A 477 33.78 -6.44 9.27
CA PRO A 477 33.77 -6.37 10.73
C PRO A 477 33.90 -4.94 11.28
N ALA A 478 34.59 -4.05 10.57
CA ALA A 478 34.71 -2.66 10.94
C ALA A 478 33.36 -1.91 10.85
N GLN A 479 32.42 -2.33 10.00
CA GLN A 479 31.08 -1.75 9.94
C GLN A 479 30.22 -2.14 11.15
N TYR A 480 30.39 -3.37 11.65
CA TYR A 480 29.77 -3.82 12.89
C TYR A 480 30.32 -3.08 14.11
N VAL A 481 31.65 -3.00 14.24
CA VAL A 481 32.30 -2.25 15.30
C VAL A 481 31.87 -0.78 15.28
N ARG A 482 31.71 -0.20 14.09
CA ARG A 482 31.15 1.15 13.92
C ARG A 482 29.71 1.27 14.44
N GLN A 483 28.90 0.26 14.50
CA GLN A 483 27.54 0.32 15.06
C GLN A 483 27.51 0.18 16.58
N THR A 484 28.42 -0.63 17.13
CA THR A 484 28.45 -0.94 18.57
C THR A 484 29.25 0.07 19.37
N ASP A 485 30.33 0.62 18.80
CA ASP A 485 31.31 1.44 19.51
C ASP A 485 31.46 2.90 19.02
N ILE A 486 31.02 3.24 17.81
CA ILE A 486 31.23 4.62 17.29
C ILE A 486 30.54 5.67 18.15
N ASP A 487 29.33 5.41 18.62
CA ASP A 487 28.68 6.39 19.48
C ASP A 487 29.47 6.61 20.77
N VAL A 488 29.97 5.54 21.37
CA VAL A 488 30.73 5.64 22.63
C VAL A 488 32.12 6.21 22.41
N ILE A 489 32.84 5.82 21.35
CA ILE A 489 34.15 6.37 21.02
C ILE A 489 34.01 7.83 20.55
N ARG A 490 33.07 8.10 19.66
CA ARG A 490 32.80 9.45 19.16
C ARG A 490 32.26 10.37 20.26
N TYR A 491 31.40 9.87 21.14
CA TYR A 491 30.92 10.60 22.31
C TYR A 491 32.03 10.88 23.29
N THR A 492 32.92 9.93 23.57
CA THR A 492 34.07 10.13 24.42
C THR A 492 35.06 11.11 23.82
N GLU A 493 35.31 11.06 22.50
CA GLU A 493 36.18 12.05 21.81
C GLU A 493 35.57 13.45 21.83
N LEU A 494 34.26 13.60 21.59
CA LEU A 494 33.55 14.88 21.63
C LEU A 494 33.54 15.45 23.04
N ILE A 495 33.34 14.63 24.07
CA ILE A 495 33.42 15.04 25.47
C ILE A 495 34.85 15.54 25.80
N LEU A 496 35.88 14.79 25.37
CA LEU A 496 37.28 15.20 25.59
C LEU A 496 37.63 16.48 24.83
N LYS A 497 37.17 16.66 23.59
CA LYS A 497 37.34 17.93 22.87
C LYS A 497 36.65 19.10 23.57
N LEU A 498 35.44 18.90 24.09
CA LEU A 498 34.75 19.92 24.87
C LEU A 498 35.50 20.22 26.16
N ALA A 499 36.07 19.19 26.83
CA ALA A 499 36.90 19.36 28.02
C ALA A 499 38.24 20.12 27.76
N GLN A 500 38.73 20.15 26.53
CA GLN A 500 39.87 20.96 26.11
C GLN A 500 39.50 22.44 25.95
N THR A 501 38.22 22.73 25.67
CA THR A 501 37.75 24.10 25.43
C THR A 501 37.13 24.74 26.67
N LYS A 502 36.74 23.96 27.67
CA LYS A 502 36.15 24.44 28.94
C LYS A 502 37.00 24.00 30.10
N GLU A 503 37.26 24.92 31.04
CA GLU A 503 38.02 24.61 32.26
C GLU A 503 37.37 23.54 33.13
N TYR A 504 36.02 23.50 33.15
CA TYR A 504 35.20 22.51 33.84
C TYR A 504 34.00 22.11 32.97
N LEU A 505 33.70 20.84 32.93
CA LEU A 505 32.57 20.23 32.26
C LEU A 505 31.51 19.81 33.28
N THR A 506 30.25 20.00 32.98
CA THR A 506 29.11 19.50 33.76
C THR A 506 28.35 18.39 33.02
N ARG A 507 27.52 17.62 33.73
CA ARG A 507 26.63 16.67 33.10
C ARG A 507 25.68 17.33 32.09
N LYS A 508 25.26 18.58 32.38
CA LYS A 508 24.36 19.33 31.51
C LYS A 508 25.04 19.66 30.17
N ASP A 509 26.32 20.05 30.18
CA ASP A 509 27.09 20.29 28.96
C ASP A 509 27.15 19.04 28.06
N VAL A 510 27.29 17.85 28.65
CA VAL A 510 27.32 16.57 27.91
C VAL A 510 25.96 16.22 27.34
N ILE A 511 24.87 16.47 28.07
CA ILE A 511 23.50 16.26 27.58
C ILE A 511 23.21 17.19 26.39
N GLU A 512 23.58 18.44 26.49
CA GLU A 512 23.40 19.44 25.42
C GLU A 512 24.26 19.14 24.18
N LEU A 513 25.51 18.69 24.38
CA LEU A 513 26.42 18.36 23.29
C LEU A 513 26.00 17.14 22.49
N LEU A 514 25.54 16.09 23.20
CA LEU A 514 25.31 14.76 22.62
C LEU A 514 23.85 14.38 22.45
N HIS A 515 22.91 15.22 22.92
CA HIS A 515 21.46 14.96 22.97
C HIS A 515 21.11 13.60 23.60
N VAL A 516 21.85 13.19 24.65
CA VAL A 516 21.68 11.94 25.38
C VAL A 516 20.90 12.12 26.68
N SER A 517 20.29 11.02 27.18
CA SER A 517 19.59 11.05 28.47
C SER A 517 20.55 11.29 29.65
N PRO A 518 20.07 11.89 30.78
CA PRO A 518 20.89 12.11 31.96
C PRO A 518 21.61 10.86 32.50
N PRO A 519 21.02 9.64 32.51
CA PRO A 519 21.73 8.44 32.88
C PRO A 519 22.83 8.03 31.90
N GLN A 520 22.66 8.29 30.60
CA GLN A 520 23.69 8.01 29.58
C GLN A 520 24.87 8.97 29.71
N ALA A 521 24.61 10.26 29.86
CA ALA A 521 25.64 11.26 30.09
C ALA A 521 26.48 10.91 31.34
N TYR A 522 25.84 10.48 32.42
CA TYR A 522 26.54 10.03 33.64
C TYR A 522 27.43 8.82 33.39
N ARG A 523 26.97 7.80 32.66
CA ARG A 523 27.79 6.61 32.34
C ARG A 523 28.98 6.96 31.46
N LEU A 524 28.83 7.84 30.49
CA LEU A 524 29.91 8.30 29.61
C LEU A 524 30.98 9.05 30.43
N LEU A 525 30.57 9.98 31.29
CA LEU A 525 31.46 10.69 32.17
C LEU A 525 32.17 9.80 33.15
N LYS A 526 31.42 8.84 33.74
CA LYS A 526 32.00 7.84 34.65
C LYS A 526 33.07 6.98 33.95
N LYS A 527 32.79 6.49 32.74
CA LYS A 527 33.74 5.72 31.93
C LYS A 527 35.04 6.52 31.64
N LEU A 528 34.92 7.82 31.42
CA LEU A 528 36.09 8.68 31.22
C LEU A 528 36.87 8.95 32.52
N VAL A 529 36.19 8.99 33.65
CA VAL A 529 36.84 9.09 34.98
C VAL A 529 37.51 7.77 35.35
N ASP A 530 36.82 6.65 35.19
CA ASP A 530 37.35 5.30 35.45
C ASP A 530 38.55 4.99 34.51
N GLY A 531 38.59 5.56 33.31
CA GLY A 531 39.70 5.50 32.34
C GLY A 531 40.76 6.60 32.50
N GLU A 532 40.79 7.30 33.65
CA GLU A 532 41.78 8.30 34.01
C GLU A 532 41.93 9.46 32.99
N LYS A 533 40.90 9.71 32.14
CA LYS A 533 40.88 10.81 31.16
C LYS A 533 40.27 12.09 31.71
N LEU A 534 39.37 11.96 32.70
CA LEU A 534 38.75 13.07 33.39
C LEU A 534 38.87 12.88 34.92
N ILE A 535 39.01 13.97 35.66
CA ILE A 535 38.92 14.00 37.10
C ILE A 535 37.55 14.55 37.49
N ARG A 536 36.84 13.86 38.39
CA ARG A 536 35.61 14.33 38.98
C ARG A 536 35.87 15.21 40.20
N ILE A 537 35.27 16.40 40.21
CA ILE A 537 35.35 17.37 41.31
C ILE A 537 33.93 17.51 41.92
N GLY A 538 33.78 17.15 43.18
CA GLY A 538 32.51 17.18 43.90
C GLY A 538 31.71 15.88 43.83
N ASN A 539 30.83 15.65 44.84
CA ASN A 539 30.10 14.42 45.03
C ASN A 539 28.58 14.53 44.82
N THR A 540 28.07 15.67 44.44
CA THR A 540 26.62 15.93 44.25
C THR A 540 26.21 15.89 42.79
N SER A 541 24.93 16.13 42.51
CA SER A 541 24.36 16.31 41.16
C SER A 541 24.99 17.44 40.35
N ALA A 542 25.68 18.39 41.04
CA ALA A 542 26.43 19.50 40.49
C ALA A 542 27.92 19.20 40.28
N ALA A 543 28.32 17.91 40.27
CA ALA A 543 29.73 17.52 40.08
C ALA A 543 30.27 18.09 38.74
N GLN A 544 31.50 18.59 38.81
CA GLN A 544 32.27 19.07 37.66
C GLN A 544 33.35 18.07 37.26
N TYR A 545 33.75 18.11 36.02
CA TYR A 545 34.74 17.21 35.45
C TYR A 545 35.84 18.04 34.75
N LYS A 546 37.11 17.68 34.99
CA LYS A 546 38.26 18.36 34.39
C LYS A 546 39.15 17.36 33.67
N LEU A 547 39.74 17.78 32.56
CA LEU A 547 40.69 16.94 31.82
C LEU A 547 41.92 16.64 32.68
N VAL A 548 42.37 15.41 32.67
CA VAL A 548 43.67 15.02 33.28
C VAL A 548 44.76 15.59 32.38
N GLN A 549 45.65 16.43 32.94
CA GLN A 549 46.78 17.01 32.24
C GLN A 549 47.89 16.00 32.01
#